data_eecbaf28e6349918a67f1a5d215b0871
#
_entry.id   eecbaf28e6349918a67f1a5d215b0871
#
_cell.length_a   1.000
_cell.length_b   1.000
_cell.length_c   1.000
_cell.angle_alpha   90.00
_cell.angle_beta   90.00
_cell.angle_gamma   90.00
#
_symmetry.space_group_name_H-M   'P 1'
#
loop_
_entity.id
_entity.type
_entity.pdbx_description
1 polymer ?
#
loop_
_entity_poly.entity_id
_entity_poly.type
_entity_poly.pdbx_seq_one_letter_code
_entity_poly.pdbx_strand_id
1 'polypeptide(L)'
;MSAQLDQLTAQAANDPDAIETKEWLDALEAVIEHEGTERAHYLMERLVDLARRRGAHVPFSSNTAYVNTIPAHLNQNSPGNLEYEERLRSWMRWNAMAMVVKANRADGDLGGHISSFASLANMLGTGFNHFWHAPTEDHGGDLLYIQGHSSPGIYARAFLEGRLTEEQLLNFRREVDGKGLSSYPHPKLMPDFWQFPTVSMGLGPLMAIYQARF
;
A
#
# COMPACT_ATOMS: atom_id res chain seq x y z
N MET A 1 20.01 15.22 10.35
CA MET A 1 20.53 16.28 9.44
C MET A 1 22.03 16.51 9.60
N SER A 2 22.63 16.56 10.81
CA SER A 2 24.08 16.71 10.99
C SER A 2 24.89 15.50 10.49
N ALA A 3 24.51 14.27 10.82
CA ALA A 3 25.25 13.06 10.42
C ALA A 3 25.29 12.82 8.90
N GLN A 4 24.30 13.27 8.15
CA GLN A 4 24.29 13.19 6.69
C GLN A 4 25.17 14.26 6.02
N LEU A 5 25.21 15.45 6.59
CA LEU A 5 26.14 16.51 6.18
C LEU A 5 27.59 16.08 6.47
N ASP A 6 27.85 15.44 7.62
CA ASP A 6 29.18 14.96 8.00
C ASP A 6 29.66 13.81 7.09
N GLN A 7 28.75 12.96 6.60
CA GLN A 7 29.06 11.92 5.63
C GLN A 7 29.35 12.48 4.22
N LEU A 8 28.60 13.47 3.76
CA LEU A 8 28.84 14.13 2.48
C LEU A 8 30.14 14.93 2.47
N THR A 9 30.44 15.62 3.57
CA THR A 9 31.74 16.33 3.71
C THR A 9 32.92 15.37 3.82
N ALA A 10 32.77 14.21 4.47
CA ALA A 10 33.82 13.20 4.53
C ALA A 10 34.04 12.49 3.18
N GLN A 11 33.02 12.32 2.36
CA GLN A 11 33.15 11.79 1.01
C GLN A 11 33.84 12.78 0.06
N ALA A 12 33.53 14.07 0.17
CA ALA A 12 34.20 15.12 -0.62
C ALA A 12 35.70 15.25 -0.29
N ALA A 13 36.11 14.95 0.94
CA ALA A 13 37.51 15.01 1.36
C ALA A 13 38.35 13.86 0.81
N ASN A 14 37.73 12.78 0.30
CA ASN A 14 38.41 11.59 -0.26
C ASN A 14 38.20 11.45 -1.78
N ASP A 15 37.70 12.46 -2.47
CA ASP A 15 37.50 12.43 -3.90
C ASP A 15 38.84 12.57 -4.64
N PRO A 16 39.25 11.58 -5.41
CA PRO A 16 40.52 11.61 -6.14
C PRO A 16 40.57 12.66 -7.25
N ASP A 17 39.43 13.07 -7.79
CA ASP A 17 39.30 14.11 -8.82
C ASP A 17 37.99 14.90 -8.65
N ALA A 18 38.05 15.90 -7.79
CA ALA A 18 36.89 16.74 -7.49
C ALA A 18 36.44 17.60 -8.69
N ILE A 19 37.32 17.84 -9.66
CA ILE A 19 37.00 18.59 -10.88
C ILE A 19 36.14 17.73 -11.79
N GLU A 20 36.58 16.49 -12.08
CA GLU A 20 35.81 15.55 -12.89
C GLU A 20 34.46 15.25 -12.26
N THR A 21 34.43 15.01 -10.96
CA THR A 21 33.16 14.78 -10.22
C THR A 21 32.20 15.95 -10.38
N LYS A 22 32.72 17.16 -10.29
CA LYS A 22 31.90 18.36 -10.48
C LYS A 22 31.35 18.47 -11.91
N GLU A 23 32.15 18.20 -12.92
CA GLU A 23 31.73 18.22 -14.33
C GLU A 23 30.58 17.23 -14.59
N TRP A 24 30.64 16.01 -14.02
CA TRP A 24 29.58 15.04 -14.13
C TRP A 24 28.28 15.50 -13.46
N LEU A 25 28.39 16.11 -12.28
CA LEU A 25 27.22 16.63 -11.57
C LEU A 25 26.59 17.83 -12.29
N ASP A 26 27.41 18.77 -12.74
CA ASP A 26 26.95 19.94 -13.52
C ASP A 26 26.29 19.50 -14.84
N ALA A 27 26.81 18.48 -15.51
CA ALA A 27 26.21 17.94 -16.73
C ALA A 27 24.84 17.31 -16.47
N LEU A 28 24.69 16.57 -15.37
CA LEU A 28 23.41 15.99 -15.00
C LEU A 28 22.40 17.06 -14.61
N GLU A 29 22.83 18.09 -13.87
CA GLU A 29 21.99 19.23 -13.48
C GLU A 29 21.47 19.99 -14.73
N ALA A 30 22.35 20.24 -15.70
CA ALA A 30 21.98 20.85 -16.97
C ALA A 30 20.93 20.02 -17.74
N VAL A 31 21.06 18.70 -17.75
CA VAL A 31 20.05 17.82 -18.36
C VAL A 31 18.70 17.94 -17.63
N ILE A 32 18.70 17.98 -16.29
CA ILE A 32 17.47 18.13 -15.51
C ILE A 32 16.79 19.46 -15.82
N GLU A 33 17.58 20.54 -15.91
CA GLU A 33 17.07 21.89 -16.17
C GLU A 33 16.52 22.08 -17.60
N HIS A 34 17.19 21.51 -18.60
CA HIS A 34 16.89 21.77 -20.02
C HIS A 34 15.98 20.70 -20.65
N GLU A 35 16.14 19.44 -20.25
CA GLU A 35 15.45 18.31 -20.87
C GLU A 35 14.46 17.61 -19.92
N GLY A 36 14.52 17.93 -18.63
CA GLY A 36 13.63 17.40 -17.60
C GLY A 36 14.13 16.12 -16.95
N THR A 37 13.41 15.72 -15.89
CA THR A 37 13.76 14.60 -15.02
C THR A 37 13.69 13.24 -15.71
N GLU A 38 12.80 13.06 -16.69
CA GLU A 38 12.67 11.81 -17.47
C GLU A 38 13.92 11.50 -18.28
N ARG A 39 14.49 12.54 -18.91
CA ARG A 39 15.75 12.39 -19.66
C ARG A 39 16.92 12.09 -18.75
N ALA A 40 17.01 12.76 -17.62
CA ALA A 40 18.02 12.49 -16.60
C ALA A 40 17.93 11.05 -16.08
N HIS A 41 16.72 10.57 -15.79
CA HIS A 41 16.48 9.19 -15.38
C HIS A 41 16.98 8.18 -16.42
N TYR A 42 16.61 8.36 -17.69
CA TYR A 42 17.07 7.52 -18.78
C TYR A 42 18.60 7.47 -18.88
N LEU A 43 19.26 8.63 -18.78
CA LEU A 43 20.73 8.70 -18.84
C LEU A 43 21.38 7.96 -17.68
N MET A 44 20.87 8.12 -16.45
CA MET A 44 21.37 7.40 -15.29
C MET A 44 21.23 5.89 -15.43
N GLU A 45 20.09 5.39 -15.94
CA GLU A 45 19.91 3.97 -16.22
C GLU A 45 20.95 3.44 -17.21
N ARG A 46 21.22 4.21 -18.29
CA ARG A 46 22.24 3.84 -19.30
C ARG A 46 23.65 3.85 -18.74
N LEU A 47 23.98 4.79 -17.87
CA LEU A 47 25.27 4.84 -17.18
C LEU A 47 25.46 3.66 -16.23
N VAL A 48 24.44 3.33 -15.44
CA VAL A 48 24.48 2.15 -14.55
C VAL A 48 24.62 0.85 -15.35
N ASP A 49 23.92 0.70 -16.46
CA ASP A 49 24.02 -0.47 -17.33
C ASP A 49 25.44 -0.59 -17.96
N LEU A 50 25.99 0.52 -18.42
CA LEU A 50 27.36 0.57 -18.92
C LEU A 50 28.39 0.18 -17.83
N ALA A 51 28.26 0.74 -16.64
CA ALA A 51 29.13 0.46 -15.51
C ALA A 51 29.10 -1.04 -15.16
N ARG A 52 27.92 -1.66 -15.10
CA ARG A 52 27.77 -3.10 -14.87
C ARG A 52 28.44 -3.94 -15.95
N ARG A 53 28.24 -3.62 -17.23
CA ARG A 53 28.87 -4.34 -18.36
C ARG A 53 30.40 -4.23 -18.36
N ARG A 54 30.93 -3.15 -17.82
CA ARG A 54 32.39 -2.92 -17.68
C ARG A 54 32.95 -3.47 -16.40
N GLY A 55 32.15 -4.14 -15.56
CA GLY A 55 32.58 -4.76 -14.31
C GLY A 55 32.84 -3.77 -13.18
N ALA A 56 32.35 -2.53 -13.30
CA ALA A 56 32.42 -1.56 -12.22
C ALA A 56 31.49 -1.96 -11.07
N HIS A 57 31.94 -1.77 -9.84
CA HIS A 57 31.09 -1.94 -8.68
C HIS A 57 30.11 -0.76 -8.59
N VAL A 58 28.84 -1.02 -8.88
CA VAL A 58 27.80 0.00 -8.79
C VAL A 58 27.41 0.16 -7.32
N PRO A 59 27.40 1.37 -6.76
CA PRO A 59 26.97 1.62 -5.40
C PRO A 59 25.56 1.07 -5.16
N PHE A 60 25.40 0.30 -4.10
CA PHE A 60 24.11 -0.20 -3.67
C PHE A 60 23.88 0.19 -2.22
N SER A 61 22.70 0.74 -1.95
CA SER A 61 22.20 0.92 -0.60
C SER A 61 20.89 0.16 -0.46
N SER A 62 20.79 -0.69 0.55
CA SER A 62 19.54 -1.39 0.88
C SER A 62 18.46 -0.44 1.42
N ASN A 63 18.89 0.71 1.92
CA ASN A 63 18.00 1.75 2.42
C ASN A 63 18.32 3.06 1.70
N THR A 64 17.33 3.63 1.04
CA THR A 64 17.39 5.00 0.52
C THR A 64 16.87 5.99 1.55
N ALA A 65 17.44 7.21 1.58
CA ALA A 65 16.86 8.26 2.38
C ALA A 65 15.42 8.52 1.94
N TYR A 66 14.51 8.68 2.91
CA TYR A 66 13.15 9.07 2.60
C TYR A 66 13.15 10.52 2.10
N VAL A 67 12.79 10.69 0.85
CA VAL A 67 12.65 12.01 0.21
C VAL A 67 11.23 12.12 -0.33
N ASN A 68 10.50 13.14 0.12
CA ASN A 68 9.22 13.48 -0.49
C ASN A 68 9.47 14.00 -1.91
N THR A 69 9.00 13.28 -2.91
CA THR A 69 9.07 13.70 -4.31
C THR A 69 8.14 14.89 -4.60
N ILE A 70 7.08 15.05 -3.81
CA ILE A 70 6.17 16.19 -3.86
C ILE A 70 6.41 17.03 -2.60
N PRO A 71 6.90 18.28 -2.72
CA PRO A 71 7.00 19.18 -1.57
C PRO A 71 5.65 19.41 -0.90
N ALA A 72 5.63 19.58 0.43
CA ALA A 72 4.39 19.71 1.19
C ALA A 72 3.47 20.85 0.70
N HIS A 73 4.03 21.95 0.20
CA HIS A 73 3.27 23.09 -0.32
C HIS A 73 2.63 22.84 -1.69
N LEU A 74 3.06 21.79 -2.42
CA LEU A 74 2.47 21.35 -3.69
C LEU A 74 1.54 20.16 -3.50
N ASN A 75 1.43 19.64 -2.28
CA ASN A 75 0.56 18.51 -1.99
C ASN A 75 -0.90 18.90 -2.21
N GLN A 76 -1.62 18.09 -2.97
CA GLN A 76 -3.05 18.30 -3.18
C GLN A 76 -3.82 17.97 -1.90
N ASN A 77 -4.82 18.78 -1.59
CA ASN A 77 -5.75 18.47 -0.51
C ASN A 77 -6.58 17.24 -0.87
N SER A 78 -6.95 16.46 0.15
CA SER A 78 -7.91 15.36 -0.03
C SER A 78 -9.21 15.90 -0.65
N PRO A 79 -9.73 15.27 -1.71
CA PRO A 79 -10.95 15.74 -2.38
C PRO A 79 -12.22 15.54 -1.54
N GLY A 80 -12.16 14.75 -0.47
CA GLY A 80 -13.30 14.41 0.36
C GLY A 80 -13.57 15.37 1.51
N ASN A 81 -14.62 15.06 2.26
CA ASN A 81 -14.92 15.71 3.53
C ASN A 81 -14.20 14.95 4.66
N LEU A 82 -13.10 15.50 5.15
CA LEU A 82 -12.25 14.87 6.16
C LEU A 82 -12.99 14.54 7.45
N GLU A 83 -13.95 15.36 7.87
CA GLU A 83 -14.75 15.11 9.09
C GLU A 83 -15.61 13.85 8.93
N TYR A 84 -16.31 13.70 7.80
CA TYR A 84 -17.11 12.51 7.53
C TYR A 84 -16.25 11.27 7.37
N GLU A 85 -15.11 11.39 6.71
CA GLU A 85 -14.20 10.26 6.53
C GLU A 85 -13.57 9.79 7.85
N GLU A 86 -13.26 10.70 8.75
CA GLU A 86 -12.78 10.37 10.09
C GLU A 86 -13.85 9.63 10.91
N ARG A 87 -15.11 10.08 10.82
CA ARG A 87 -16.23 9.37 11.44
C ARG A 87 -16.44 7.99 10.85
N LEU A 88 -16.42 7.84 9.53
CA LEU A 88 -16.51 6.53 8.86
C LEU A 88 -15.40 5.59 9.30
N ARG A 89 -14.14 6.07 9.33
CA ARG A 89 -13.00 5.29 9.82
C ARG A 89 -13.17 4.86 11.26
N SER A 90 -13.69 5.73 12.10
CA SER A 90 -13.97 5.44 13.52
C SER A 90 -15.02 4.34 13.64
N TRP A 91 -16.10 4.40 12.87
CA TRP A 91 -17.13 3.36 12.84
C TRP A 91 -16.60 2.04 12.28
N MET A 92 -15.81 2.07 11.21
CA MET A 92 -15.17 0.85 10.69
C MET A 92 -14.29 0.19 11.75
N ARG A 93 -13.44 0.96 12.44
CA ARG A 93 -12.58 0.44 13.51
C ARG A 93 -13.38 -0.13 14.66
N TRP A 94 -14.41 0.59 15.09
CA TRP A 94 -15.30 0.12 16.14
C TRP A 94 -16.01 -1.17 15.77
N ASN A 95 -16.63 -1.25 14.61
CA ASN A 95 -17.35 -2.43 14.17
C ASN A 95 -16.44 -3.64 13.98
N ALA A 96 -15.26 -3.45 13.40
CA ALA A 96 -14.26 -4.50 13.26
C ALA A 96 -13.83 -5.05 14.63
N MET A 97 -13.54 -4.16 15.60
CA MET A 97 -13.19 -4.56 16.96
C MET A 97 -14.36 -5.25 17.65
N ALA A 98 -15.56 -4.68 17.59
CA ALA A 98 -16.75 -5.23 18.25
C ALA A 98 -17.09 -6.62 17.72
N MET A 99 -17.00 -6.84 16.40
CA MET A 99 -17.21 -8.13 15.75
C MET A 99 -16.24 -9.19 16.29
N VAL A 100 -14.95 -8.90 16.30
CA VAL A 100 -13.91 -9.84 16.79
C VAL A 100 -14.06 -10.08 18.27
N VAL A 101 -14.28 -9.05 19.09
CA VAL A 101 -14.44 -9.20 20.55
C VAL A 101 -15.69 -9.99 20.91
N LYS A 102 -16.83 -9.74 20.25
CA LYS A 102 -18.07 -10.49 20.45
C LYS A 102 -17.87 -11.98 20.10
N ALA A 103 -17.24 -12.25 18.95
CA ALA A 103 -16.95 -13.62 18.53
C ALA A 103 -16.07 -14.37 19.55
N ASN A 104 -15.02 -13.75 20.05
CA ASN A 104 -14.13 -14.36 21.06
C ASN A 104 -14.77 -14.49 22.46
N ARG A 105 -15.73 -13.65 22.79
CA ARG A 105 -16.51 -13.83 24.05
C ARG A 105 -17.48 -15.00 23.97
N ALA A 106 -18.01 -15.24 22.78
CA ALA A 106 -18.90 -16.38 22.57
C ALA A 106 -18.17 -17.74 22.47
N ASP A 107 -16.95 -17.68 21.89
CA ASP A 107 -16.07 -18.84 21.67
C ASP A 107 -14.61 -18.36 21.78
N GLY A 108 -13.96 -18.65 22.90
CA GLY A 108 -12.66 -18.11 23.27
C GLY A 108 -11.53 -18.45 22.31
N ASP A 109 -11.67 -19.47 21.50
CA ASP A 109 -10.64 -19.94 20.56
C ASP A 109 -10.86 -19.45 19.12
N LEU A 110 -11.91 -18.68 18.87
CA LEU A 110 -12.25 -18.26 17.51
C LEU A 110 -11.20 -17.36 16.88
N GLY A 111 -10.55 -16.51 17.67
CA GLY A 111 -9.50 -15.62 17.20
C GLY A 111 -10.02 -14.45 16.36
N GLY A 112 -9.10 -13.83 15.65
CA GLY A 112 -9.32 -12.67 14.76
C GLY A 112 -8.22 -11.64 14.91
N HIS A 113 -7.91 -10.93 13.82
CA HIS A 113 -6.83 -9.93 13.79
C HIS A 113 -7.42 -8.54 13.69
N ILE A 114 -7.09 -7.67 14.65
CA ILE A 114 -7.53 -6.26 14.67
C ILE A 114 -6.38 -5.33 14.28
N SER A 115 -5.15 -5.63 14.71
CA SER A 115 -3.99 -4.76 14.55
C SER A 115 -3.61 -4.53 13.07
N SER A 116 -3.68 -5.58 12.24
CA SER A 116 -3.42 -5.45 10.80
C SER A 116 -4.38 -4.47 10.14
N PHE A 117 -5.67 -4.60 10.43
CA PHE A 117 -6.66 -3.65 9.94
C PHE A 117 -6.43 -2.24 10.52
N ALA A 118 -6.12 -2.10 11.80
CA ALA A 118 -5.88 -0.80 12.42
C ALA A 118 -4.76 -0.02 11.71
N SER A 119 -3.70 -0.73 11.30
CA SER A 119 -2.59 -0.14 10.52
C SER A 119 -3.01 0.27 9.11
N LEU A 120 -3.91 -0.46 8.47
CA LEU A 120 -4.36 -0.22 7.10
C LEU A 120 -5.63 0.63 7.00
N ALA A 121 -6.28 0.97 8.11
CA ALA A 121 -7.60 1.59 8.10
C ALA A 121 -7.67 2.91 7.31
N ASN A 122 -6.64 3.73 7.36
CA ASN A 122 -6.59 4.98 6.59
C ASN A 122 -6.45 4.70 5.10
N MET A 123 -5.54 3.81 4.71
CA MET A 123 -5.32 3.44 3.32
C MET A 123 -6.58 2.81 2.70
N LEU A 124 -7.20 1.87 3.40
CA LEU A 124 -8.43 1.22 2.95
C LEU A 124 -9.58 2.22 2.86
N GLY A 125 -9.75 3.09 3.87
CA GLY A 125 -10.77 4.13 3.84
C GLY A 125 -10.61 5.07 2.64
N THR A 126 -9.41 5.55 2.41
CA THR A 126 -9.09 6.41 1.25
C THR A 126 -9.30 5.68 -0.08
N GLY A 127 -8.86 4.42 -0.18
CA GLY A 127 -9.08 3.59 -1.36
C GLY A 127 -10.56 3.45 -1.71
N PHE A 128 -11.39 3.07 -0.75
CA PHE A 128 -12.84 2.93 -0.94
C PHE A 128 -13.55 4.25 -1.23
N ASN A 129 -13.08 5.35 -0.69
CA ASN A 129 -13.77 6.63 -0.86
C ASN A 129 -13.39 7.35 -2.15
N HIS A 130 -12.17 7.15 -2.68
CA HIS A 130 -11.64 8.03 -3.73
C HIS A 130 -10.99 7.32 -4.92
N PHE A 131 -10.61 6.06 -4.79
CA PHE A 131 -9.79 5.42 -5.81
C PHE A 131 -10.43 4.19 -6.43
N TRP A 132 -11.11 3.36 -5.64
CA TRP A 132 -11.62 2.09 -6.13
C TRP A 132 -13.05 2.23 -6.66
N HIS A 133 -13.28 1.63 -7.81
CA HIS A 133 -14.53 1.71 -8.55
C HIS A 133 -15.28 0.39 -8.50
N ALA A 134 -16.56 0.47 -8.23
CA ALA A 134 -17.46 -0.68 -8.38
C ALA A 134 -17.70 -1.00 -9.86
N PRO A 135 -18.17 -2.21 -10.20
CA PRO A 135 -18.59 -2.54 -11.56
C PRO A 135 -19.68 -1.59 -12.05
N THR A 136 -19.58 -1.21 -13.31
CA THR A 136 -20.61 -0.45 -14.06
C THR A 136 -20.94 -1.19 -15.35
N GLU A 137 -21.82 -0.66 -16.18
CA GLU A 137 -22.13 -1.24 -17.49
C GLU A 137 -20.89 -1.29 -18.42
N ASP A 138 -20.00 -0.31 -18.29
CA ASP A 138 -18.81 -0.15 -19.15
C ASP A 138 -17.50 -0.61 -18.51
N HIS A 139 -17.48 -0.89 -17.21
CA HIS A 139 -16.27 -1.19 -16.46
C HIS A 139 -16.50 -2.32 -15.45
N GLY A 140 -15.67 -3.35 -15.51
CA GLY A 140 -15.80 -4.54 -14.66
C GLY A 140 -15.54 -4.33 -13.16
N GLY A 141 -15.20 -3.11 -12.74
CA GLY A 141 -14.79 -2.77 -11.38
C GLY A 141 -13.32 -3.09 -11.11
N ASP A 142 -12.79 -2.51 -10.05
CA ASP A 142 -11.42 -2.74 -9.64
C ASP A 142 -11.24 -4.09 -8.94
N LEU A 143 -10.10 -4.72 -9.16
CA LEU A 143 -9.74 -5.99 -8.56
C LEU A 143 -8.87 -5.76 -7.33
N LEU A 144 -9.33 -6.25 -6.17
CA LEU A 144 -8.67 -6.01 -4.89
C LEU A 144 -8.16 -7.31 -4.25
N TYR A 145 -6.85 -7.38 -4.03
CA TYR A 145 -6.22 -8.46 -3.26
C TYR A 145 -6.13 -8.05 -1.79
N ILE A 146 -7.20 -8.28 -1.05
CA ILE A 146 -7.28 -7.91 0.36
C ILE A 146 -6.54 -8.93 1.21
N GLN A 147 -5.59 -8.46 2.03
CA GLN A 147 -4.92 -9.29 3.03
C GLN A 147 -5.94 -9.90 4.01
N GLY A 148 -5.92 -11.21 4.20
CA GLY A 148 -6.88 -11.92 5.05
C GLY A 148 -6.95 -11.38 6.48
N HIS A 149 -5.82 -10.97 7.05
CA HIS A 149 -5.76 -10.36 8.38
C HIS A 149 -6.48 -9.00 8.48
N SER A 150 -6.76 -8.36 7.35
CA SER A 150 -7.50 -7.09 7.29
C SER A 150 -8.98 -7.28 7.00
N SER A 151 -9.44 -8.51 6.79
CA SER A 151 -10.85 -8.83 6.48
C SER A 151 -11.86 -8.25 7.48
N PRO A 152 -11.59 -8.17 8.81
CA PRO A 152 -12.52 -7.55 9.74
C PRO A 152 -12.89 -6.11 9.36
N GLY A 153 -11.94 -5.33 8.85
CA GLY A 153 -12.21 -3.98 8.38
C GLY A 153 -13.04 -3.92 7.11
N ILE A 154 -12.84 -4.86 6.20
CA ILE A 154 -13.63 -4.97 4.97
C ILE A 154 -15.08 -5.36 5.30
N TYR A 155 -15.30 -6.32 6.21
CA TYR A 155 -16.63 -6.67 6.68
C TYR A 155 -17.31 -5.49 7.38
N ALA A 156 -16.58 -4.77 8.24
CA ALA A 156 -17.10 -3.58 8.90
C ALA A 156 -17.50 -2.49 7.91
N ARG A 157 -16.74 -2.28 6.84
CA ARG A 157 -17.07 -1.34 5.77
C ARG A 157 -18.31 -1.81 5.00
N ALA A 158 -18.35 -3.05 4.57
CA ALA A 158 -19.49 -3.62 3.83
C ALA A 158 -20.79 -3.60 4.65
N PHE A 159 -20.70 -3.76 5.96
CA PHE A 159 -21.84 -3.57 6.86
C PHE A 159 -22.36 -2.13 6.85
N LEU A 160 -21.48 -1.14 6.92
CA LEU A 160 -21.86 0.28 6.83
C LEU A 160 -22.49 0.64 5.46
N GLU A 161 -22.11 -0.06 4.42
CA GLU A 161 -22.68 0.07 3.07
C GLU A 161 -23.99 -0.70 2.89
N GLY A 162 -24.47 -1.43 3.91
CA GLY A 162 -25.68 -2.26 3.83
C GLY A 162 -25.52 -3.55 3.02
N ARG A 163 -24.30 -3.94 2.68
CA ARG A 163 -24.00 -5.18 1.95
C ARG A 163 -23.94 -6.42 2.83
N LEU A 164 -23.76 -6.24 4.12
CA LEU A 164 -23.76 -7.29 5.13
C LEU A 164 -24.74 -6.95 6.23
N THR A 165 -25.31 -7.97 6.85
CA THR A 165 -26.25 -7.86 7.98
C THR A 165 -25.53 -7.98 9.33
N GLU A 166 -26.17 -7.52 10.39
CA GLU A 166 -25.67 -7.71 11.74
C GLU A 166 -25.53 -9.21 12.10
N GLU A 167 -26.49 -10.03 11.66
CA GLU A 167 -26.45 -11.48 11.87
C GLU A 167 -25.17 -12.10 11.26
N GLN A 168 -24.80 -11.67 10.04
CA GLN A 168 -23.56 -12.14 9.40
C GLN A 168 -22.32 -11.71 10.20
N LEU A 169 -22.27 -10.49 10.72
CA LEU A 169 -21.17 -10.03 11.56
C LEU A 169 -21.07 -10.81 12.87
N LEU A 170 -22.20 -11.14 13.50
CA LEU A 170 -22.24 -11.96 14.71
C LEU A 170 -21.76 -13.39 14.48
N ASN A 171 -21.85 -13.87 13.24
CA ASN A 171 -21.32 -15.16 12.80
C ASN A 171 -19.93 -15.05 12.14
N PHE A 172 -19.10 -14.12 12.57
CA PHE A 172 -17.72 -13.98 12.12
C PHE A 172 -16.92 -15.26 12.36
N ARG A 173 -16.23 -15.75 11.32
CA ARG A 173 -15.42 -16.98 11.32
C ARG A 173 -16.22 -18.27 11.59
N ARG A 174 -17.48 -18.30 11.19
CA ARG A 174 -18.35 -19.47 11.32
C ARG A 174 -18.80 -20.03 9.98
N GLU A 175 -17.90 -19.96 8.99
CA GLU A 175 -18.15 -20.45 7.64
C GLU A 175 -18.43 -21.94 7.56
N VAL A 176 -17.92 -22.72 8.53
CA VAL A 176 -18.18 -24.18 8.61
C VAL A 176 -19.66 -24.49 8.77
N ASP A 177 -20.37 -23.63 9.47
CA ASP A 177 -21.82 -23.76 9.69
C ASP A 177 -22.65 -23.28 8.47
N GLY A 178 -21.97 -22.85 7.39
CA GLY A 178 -22.60 -22.28 6.20
C GLY A 178 -23.32 -20.94 6.47
N LYS A 179 -23.01 -20.31 7.60
CA LYS A 179 -23.61 -19.05 8.05
C LYS A 179 -22.51 -18.06 8.41
N GLY A 180 -22.69 -16.81 8.01
CA GLY A 180 -21.82 -15.74 8.41
C GLY A 180 -20.58 -15.57 7.55
N LEU A 181 -19.54 -14.97 8.15
CA LEU A 181 -18.39 -14.46 7.44
C LEU A 181 -17.20 -15.42 7.50
N SER A 182 -16.53 -15.60 6.37
CA SER A 182 -15.36 -16.47 6.28
C SER A 182 -14.18 -15.92 7.07
N SER A 183 -13.39 -16.84 7.65
CA SER A 183 -12.14 -16.53 8.36
C SER A 183 -11.13 -15.83 7.44
N TYR A 184 -11.10 -16.26 6.18
CA TYR A 184 -10.18 -15.78 5.15
C TYR A 184 -10.92 -15.46 3.86
N PRO A 185 -10.48 -14.45 3.10
CA PRO A 185 -11.03 -14.17 1.79
C PRO A 185 -10.94 -15.39 0.88
N HIS A 186 -12.08 -15.87 0.41
CA HIS A 186 -12.10 -16.97 -0.53
C HIS A 186 -13.42 -16.99 -1.32
N PRO A 187 -13.39 -16.96 -2.67
CA PRO A 187 -14.59 -16.96 -3.51
C PRO A 187 -15.51 -18.16 -3.30
N LYS A 188 -14.98 -19.34 -2.95
CA LYS A 188 -15.82 -20.52 -2.64
C LYS A 188 -16.63 -20.38 -1.35
N LEU A 189 -16.15 -19.61 -0.39
CA LEU A 189 -16.81 -19.39 0.89
C LEU A 189 -17.81 -18.26 0.84
N MET A 190 -17.50 -17.20 0.07
CA MET A 190 -18.34 -16.03 -0.14
C MET A 190 -18.23 -15.59 -1.61
N PRO A 191 -18.92 -16.25 -2.55
CA PRO A 191 -18.73 -16.06 -4.00
C PRO A 191 -19.13 -14.68 -4.49
N ASP A 192 -20.12 -14.07 -3.87
CA ASP A 192 -20.59 -12.72 -4.23
C ASP A 192 -19.87 -11.59 -3.48
N PHE A 193 -18.83 -11.94 -2.71
CA PHE A 193 -18.12 -10.98 -1.88
C PHE A 193 -16.63 -10.92 -2.17
N TRP A 194 -15.94 -12.07 -2.19
CA TRP A 194 -14.50 -12.14 -2.39
C TRP A 194 -14.14 -12.47 -3.83
N GLN A 195 -13.23 -11.66 -4.41
CA GLN A 195 -12.73 -11.87 -5.76
C GLN A 195 -11.60 -12.90 -5.82
N PHE A 196 -10.74 -12.93 -4.79
CA PHE A 196 -9.54 -13.75 -4.75
C PHE A 196 -9.35 -14.47 -3.41
N PRO A 197 -8.72 -15.66 -3.41
CA PRO A 197 -8.28 -16.30 -2.20
C PRO A 197 -6.98 -15.63 -1.71
N THR A 198 -7.02 -14.92 -0.61
CA THR A 198 -5.87 -14.12 -0.11
C THR A 198 -5.50 -14.47 1.32
N VAL A 199 -5.01 -15.68 1.54
CA VAL A 199 -4.58 -16.13 2.88
C VAL A 199 -3.12 -15.79 3.16
N SER A 200 -2.23 -15.97 2.18
CA SER A 200 -0.79 -15.76 2.34
C SER A 200 -0.41 -14.28 2.29
N MET A 201 0.32 -13.82 3.31
CA MET A 201 0.74 -12.43 3.42
C MET A 201 1.70 -11.98 2.30
N GLY A 202 2.57 -12.86 1.81
CA GLY A 202 3.52 -12.52 0.75
C GLY A 202 2.97 -12.73 -0.67
N LEU A 203 2.10 -13.69 -0.87
CA LEU A 203 1.59 -14.04 -2.20
C LEU A 203 0.54 -13.06 -2.71
N GLY A 204 -0.25 -12.44 -1.85
CA GLY A 204 -1.27 -11.46 -2.26
C GLY A 204 -0.68 -10.33 -3.11
N PRO A 205 0.31 -9.59 -2.63
CA PRO A 205 0.98 -8.53 -3.40
C PRO A 205 1.62 -9.04 -4.70
N LEU A 206 2.28 -10.20 -4.67
CA LEU A 206 2.88 -10.78 -5.86
C LEU A 206 1.82 -11.13 -6.91
N MET A 207 0.73 -11.77 -6.52
CA MET A 207 -0.38 -12.11 -7.42
C MET A 207 -1.02 -10.85 -8.01
N ALA A 208 -1.22 -9.80 -7.20
CA ALA A 208 -1.74 -8.52 -7.67
C ALA A 208 -0.85 -7.88 -8.75
N ILE A 209 0.47 -7.89 -8.54
CA ILE A 209 1.44 -7.36 -9.51
C ILE A 209 1.39 -8.17 -10.82
N TYR A 210 1.36 -9.49 -10.75
CA TYR A 210 1.27 -10.32 -11.95
C TYR A 210 -0.06 -10.15 -12.66
N GLN A 211 -1.16 -10.08 -11.93
CA GLN A 211 -2.48 -9.84 -12.51
C GLN A 211 -2.56 -8.48 -13.22
N ALA A 212 -2.02 -7.44 -12.61
CA ALA A 212 -2.01 -6.09 -13.20
C ALA A 212 -1.11 -6.00 -14.45
N ARG A 213 -0.08 -6.85 -14.54
CA ARG A 213 0.82 -6.88 -15.69
C ARG A 213 0.28 -7.70 -16.85
N PHE A 214 -0.55 -8.69 -16.59
CA PHE A 214 -1.08 -9.63 -17.60
C PHE A 214 -2.18 -8.99 -18.45
#